data_17a613ae1173fbb019935705a239f092
#
_entry.id   17a613ae1173fbb019935705a239f092
#
_cell.length_a   1.000
_cell.length_b   1.000
_cell.length_c   1.000
_cell.angle_alpha   90.00
_cell.angle_beta   90.00
_cell.angle_gamma   90.00
#
_symmetry.space_group_name_H-M   'P 1'
#
loop_
_entity.id
_entity.type
_entity.pdbx_description
1 polymer ?
#
loop_
_entity_poly.entity_id
_entity_poly.type
_entity_poly.pdbx_seq_one_letter_code
_entity_poly.pdbx_strand_id
1 'polypeptide(L)'
;GVRSGRLSEADLDRNVRRVLELIVKSPRFKGYEFSNKPDLKAHAAVTRQSAVEGMVLLENNGVLPLASEISRVAVFGTTSYDFIAGGTGSGNVNRAYTVSLLEGLRNAGYAIDAELEKTYTKYIKEETERLNPKSDDPMAMFMPKIRAGEFVPSARLLDKMVRANDVAIITLGRNSGEFLDRKVADFTLTEQESGMIEAVCAAFHK
;
A
#
# COMPACT_ATOMS: atom_id res chain seq x y z
N GLY A 1 -36.70 29.97 -7.86
CA GLY A 1 -35.68 30.99 -7.52
C GLY A 1 -35.85 32.25 -8.28
N VAL A 2 -35.75 32.26 -9.62
CA VAL A 2 -35.81 33.48 -10.47
C VAL A 2 -37.17 34.16 -10.38
N ARG A 3 -38.26 33.44 -10.62
CA ARG A 3 -39.63 34.03 -10.56
C ARG A 3 -40.00 34.64 -9.20
N SER A 4 -39.37 34.20 -8.13
CA SER A 4 -39.58 34.72 -6.77
C SER A 4 -38.55 35.77 -6.35
N GLY A 5 -37.68 36.22 -7.25
CA GLY A 5 -36.62 37.19 -6.97
C GLY A 5 -35.50 36.71 -6.06
N ARG A 6 -35.49 35.43 -5.66
CA ARG A 6 -34.43 34.85 -4.78
C ARG A 6 -33.14 34.53 -5.49
N LEU A 7 -33.16 34.49 -6.84
CA LEU A 7 -32.02 34.25 -7.68
C LEU A 7 -32.09 35.19 -8.87
N SER A 8 -31.03 35.93 -9.15
CA SER A 8 -30.99 36.83 -10.30
C SER A 8 -30.64 36.07 -11.60
N GLU A 9 -31.16 36.54 -12.74
CA GLU A 9 -30.75 35.99 -14.04
C GLU A 9 -29.26 36.19 -14.28
N ALA A 10 -28.69 37.30 -13.84
CA ALA A 10 -27.28 37.60 -13.96
C ALA A 10 -26.40 36.57 -13.22
N ASP A 11 -26.87 36.02 -12.10
CA ASP A 11 -26.16 34.94 -11.39
C ASP A 11 -26.21 33.61 -12.18
N LEU A 12 -27.35 33.32 -12.80
CA LEU A 12 -27.49 32.16 -13.68
C LEU A 12 -26.58 32.30 -14.89
N ASP A 13 -26.61 33.40 -15.60
CA ASP A 13 -25.81 33.67 -16.80
C ASP A 13 -24.33 33.59 -16.48
N ARG A 14 -23.89 34.13 -15.36
CA ARG A 14 -22.51 34.04 -14.92
C ARG A 14 -22.10 32.59 -14.69
N ASN A 15 -22.92 31.77 -14.04
CA ASN A 15 -22.61 30.38 -13.77
C ASN A 15 -22.68 29.53 -15.03
N VAL A 16 -23.66 29.71 -15.89
CA VAL A 16 -23.76 29.06 -17.18
C VAL A 16 -22.53 29.39 -18.05
N ARG A 17 -22.12 30.63 -18.11
CA ARG A 17 -20.93 31.06 -18.84
C ARG A 17 -19.69 30.32 -18.34
N ARG A 18 -19.47 30.21 -17.03
CA ARG A 18 -18.35 29.49 -16.44
C ARG A 18 -18.33 28.00 -16.85
N VAL A 19 -19.49 27.35 -16.83
CA VAL A 19 -19.59 25.94 -17.26
C VAL A 19 -19.31 25.82 -18.76
N LEU A 20 -19.88 26.70 -19.59
CA LEU A 20 -19.62 26.68 -21.03
C LEU A 20 -18.14 26.95 -21.37
N GLU A 21 -17.50 27.88 -20.66
CA GLU A 21 -16.06 28.14 -20.82
C GLU A 21 -15.20 26.89 -20.53
N LEU A 22 -15.57 26.08 -19.54
CA LEU A 22 -14.89 24.80 -19.29
C LEU A 22 -15.14 23.80 -20.39
N ILE A 23 -16.41 23.72 -20.87
CA ILE A 23 -16.77 22.79 -21.95
C ILE A 23 -15.97 23.12 -23.22
N VAL A 24 -15.94 24.38 -23.66
CA VAL A 24 -15.21 24.77 -24.89
C VAL A 24 -13.69 24.63 -24.77
N LYS A 25 -13.16 24.65 -23.54
CA LYS A 25 -11.74 24.40 -23.27
C LYS A 25 -11.41 22.90 -23.21
N SER A 26 -12.43 22.02 -23.07
CA SER A 26 -12.21 20.59 -22.92
C SER A 26 -11.58 20.00 -24.18
N PRO A 27 -10.72 18.98 -24.02
CA PRO A 27 -10.16 18.27 -25.17
C PRO A 27 -11.24 17.68 -26.07
N ARG A 28 -12.33 17.18 -25.50
CA ARG A 28 -13.44 16.60 -26.26
C ARG A 28 -14.11 17.61 -27.17
N PHE A 29 -14.36 18.83 -26.70
CA PHE A 29 -14.95 19.91 -27.51
C PHE A 29 -14.04 20.29 -28.68
N LYS A 30 -12.72 20.18 -28.49
CA LYS A 30 -11.70 20.42 -29.52
C LYS A 30 -11.47 19.26 -30.47
N GLY A 31 -12.31 18.23 -30.41
CA GLY A 31 -12.21 17.07 -31.30
C GLY A 31 -11.11 16.06 -30.92
N TYR A 32 -10.66 16.08 -29.66
CA TYR A 32 -9.69 15.07 -29.19
C TYR A 32 -10.26 13.66 -29.38
N GLU A 33 -9.55 12.85 -30.13
CA GLU A 33 -9.86 11.43 -30.27
C GLU A 33 -9.36 10.66 -29.07
N PHE A 34 -10.22 9.85 -28.47
CA PHE A 34 -9.90 9.00 -27.34
C PHE A 34 -10.11 7.54 -27.68
N SER A 35 -9.41 6.66 -27.02
CA SER A 35 -9.52 5.22 -27.17
C SER A 35 -9.93 4.57 -25.85
N ASN A 36 -10.82 3.57 -25.93
CA ASN A 36 -11.14 2.67 -24.83
C ASN A 36 -10.15 1.49 -24.72
N LYS A 37 -9.07 1.51 -25.52
CA LYS A 37 -8.04 0.47 -25.56
C LYS A 37 -6.69 1.09 -25.21
N PRO A 38 -6.45 1.46 -23.92
CA PRO A 38 -5.16 1.99 -23.50
C PRO A 38 -4.08 0.91 -23.63
N ASP A 39 -2.85 1.33 -23.89
CA ASP A 39 -1.69 0.43 -23.80
C ASP A 39 -1.34 0.20 -22.32
N LEU A 40 -1.93 -0.85 -21.73
CA LEU A 40 -1.73 -1.19 -20.32
C LEU A 40 -0.28 -1.57 -20.01
N LYS A 41 0.46 -2.11 -20.99
CA LYS A 41 1.87 -2.45 -20.80
C LYS A 41 2.74 -1.20 -20.70
N ALA A 42 2.52 -0.21 -21.56
CA ALA A 42 3.19 1.08 -21.48
C ALA A 42 2.83 1.80 -20.18
N HIS A 43 1.56 1.77 -19.75
CA HIS A 43 1.12 2.36 -18.47
C HIS A 43 1.77 1.68 -17.28
N ALA A 44 1.92 0.35 -17.28
CA ALA A 44 2.62 -0.38 -16.22
C ALA A 44 4.08 0.04 -16.10
N ALA A 45 4.77 0.31 -17.20
CA ALA A 45 6.14 0.82 -17.19
C ALA A 45 6.22 2.22 -16.56
N VAL A 46 5.28 3.12 -16.88
CA VAL A 46 5.18 4.45 -16.25
C VAL A 46 4.90 4.34 -14.75
N THR A 47 3.97 3.46 -14.35
CA THR A 47 3.65 3.21 -12.94
C THR A 47 4.89 2.73 -12.17
N ARG A 48 5.65 1.78 -12.76
CA ARG A 48 6.90 1.31 -12.16
C ARG A 48 7.92 2.43 -11.99
N GLN A 49 8.12 3.24 -13.02
CA GLN A 49 9.05 4.38 -12.98
C GLN A 49 8.64 5.39 -11.91
N SER A 50 7.35 5.74 -11.85
CA SER A 50 6.82 6.65 -10.82
C SER A 50 7.03 6.12 -9.41
N ALA A 51 6.87 4.80 -9.20
CA ALA A 51 7.12 4.18 -7.90
C ALA A 51 8.61 4.26 -7.52
N VAL A 52 9.53 4.01 -8.46
CA VAL A 52 10.98 4.12 -8.23
C VAL A 52 11.36 5.56 -7.88
N GLU A 53 10.85 6.55 -8.62
CA GLU A 53 11.12 7.97 -8.38
C GLU A 53 10.47 8.49 -7.08
N GLY A 54 9.41 7.85 -6.62
CA GLY A 54 8.73 8.17 -5.37
C GLY A 54 9.40 7.60 -4.12
N MET A 55 10.38 6.70 -4.25
CA MET A 55 11.12 6.17 -3.12
C MET A 55 12.16 7.16 -2.61
N VAL A 56 12.23 7.32 -1.30
CA VAL A 56 13.21 8.19 -0.63
C VAL A 56 14.10 7.35 0.26
N LEU A 57 15.41 7.34 -0.01
CA LEU A 57 16.40 6.73 0.86
C LEU A 57 16.74 7.71 1.97
N LEU A 58 16.23 7.47 3.18
CA LEU A 58 16.42 8.37 4.33
C LEU A 58 17.81 8.23 4.92
N GLU A 59 18.33 6.99 5.02
CA GLU A 59 19.63 6.68 5.58
C GLU A 59 20.21 5.44 4.91
N ASN A 60 21.52 5.41 4.72
CA ASN A 60 22.23 4.23 4.24
C ASN A 60 23.65 4.20 4.82
N ASN A 61 23.92 3.24 5.66
CA ASN A 61 25.25 3.01 6.25
C ASN A 61 26.10 2.00 5.46
N GLY A 62 25.80 1.83 4.17
CA GLY A 62 26.52 0.94 3.26
C GLY A 62 25.88 -0.43 3.05
N VAL A 63 24.69 -0.68 3.59
CA VAL A 63 23.95 -1.94 3.35
C VAL A 63 23.35 -1.98 1.95
N LEU A 64 22.95 -0.83 1.42
CA LEU A 64 22.39 -0.72 0.06
C LEU A 64 23.40 -0.07 -0.90
N PRO A 65 23.48 -0.58 -2.16
CA PRO A 65 22.80 -1.77 -2.68
C PRO A 65 23.24 -3.05 -1.98
N LEU A 66 22.36 -4.05 -1.91
CA LEU A 66 22.74 -5.34 -1.34
C LEU A 66 23.92 -5.93 -2.14
N ALA A 67 24.89 -6.49 -1.43
CA ALA A 67 26.04 -7.11 -2.04
C ALA A 67 25.65 -8.33 -2.91
N SER A 68 26.41 -8.63 -3.94
CA SER A 68 26.08 -9.67 -4.93
C SER A 68 25.99 -11.09 -4.38
N GLU A 69 26.65 -11.34 -3.25
CA GLU A 69 26.62 -12.62 -2.52
C GLU A 69 25.33 -12.81 -1.70
N ILE A 70 24.58 -11.76 -1.43
CA ILE A 70 23.28 -11.84 -0.75
C ILE A 70 22.28 -12.52 -1.67
N SER A 71 21.75 -13.65 -1.23
CA SER A 71 20.79 -14.44 -2.01
C SER A 71 19.53 -14.84 -1.25
N ARG A 72 19.60 -14.88 0.09
CA ARG A 72 18.53 -15.36 0.96
C ARG A 72 18.10 -14.26 1.92
N VAL A 73 16.81 -13.97 1.92
CA VAL A 73 16.24 -12.81 2.64
C VAL A 73 15.16 -13.27 3.61
N ALA A 74 15.32 -12.92 4.89
CA ALA A 74 14.26 -12.98 5.88
C ALA A 74 13.44 -11.68 5.83
N VAL A 75 12.16 -11.76 5.50
CA VAL A 75 11.30 -10.58 5.36
C VAL A 75 10.34 -10.52 6.53
N PHE A 76 10.40 -9.46 7.32
CA PHE A 76 9.57 -9.22 8.50
C PHE A 76 8.57 -8.10 8.24
N GLY A 77 7.50 -8.08 9.03
CA GLY A 77 6.43 -7.12 8.94
C GLY A 77 5.21 -7.67 8.20
N THR A 78 4.02 -7.45 8.80
CA THR A 78 2.74 -7.92 8.23
C THR A 78 2.50 -7.35 6.84
N THR A 79 2.92 -6.11 6.57
CA THR A 79 2.76 -5.44 5.28
C THR A 79 3.63 -6.02 4.17
N SER A 80 4.64 -6.83 4.50
CA SER A 80 5.41 -7.61 3.51
C SER A 80 4.55 -8.70 2.85
N TYR A 81 3.64 -9.28 3.62
CA TYR A 81 2.82 -10.43 3.23
C TYR A 81 1.38 -10.05 2.89
N ASP A 82 0.85 -9.02 3.54
CA ASP A 82 -0.41 -8.37 3.21
C ASP A 82 -0.11 -6.99 2.60
N PHE A 83 0.31 -7.01 1.33
CA PHE A 83 0.84 -5.85 0.62
C PHE A 83 -0.22 -4.77 0.40
N ILE A 84 0.12 -3.51 0.72
CA ILE A 84 -0.75 -2.36 0.53
C ILE A 84 -0.54 -1.82 -0.89
N ALA A 85 -1.44 -2.19 -1.81
CA ALA A 85 -1.37 -1.78 -3.20
C ALA A 85 -2.23 -0.55 -3.54
N GLY A 86 -2.97 -0.01 -2.58
CA GLY A 86 -3.84 1.16 -2.78
C GLY A 86 -4.52 1.60 -1.50
N GLY A 87 -5.31 2.65 -1.59
CA GLY A 87 -6.11 3.18 -0.48
C GLY A 87 -7.33 2.31 -0.15
N THR A 88 -8.21 2.84 0.71
CA THR A 88 -9.51 2.27 1.03
C THR A 88 -10.62 2.96 0.24
N GLY A 89 -11.84 2.42 0.25
CA GLY A 89 -12.98 2.98 -0.46
C GLY A 89 -12.73 3.08 -1.96
N SER A 90 -12.97 4.24 -2.56
CA SER A 90 -12.73 4.51 -3.99
C SER A 90 -11.26 4.41 -4.41
N GLY A 91 -10.33 4.48 -3.46
CA GLY A 91 -8.90 4.21 -3.68
C GLY A 91 -8.56 2.72 -3.86
N ASN A 92 -9.50 1.82 -3.56
CA ASN A 92 -9.34 0.37 -3.77
C ASN A 92 -9.87 -0.04 -5.15
N VAL A 93 -9.16 0.37 -6.18
CA VAL A 93 -9.55 0.11 -7.58
C VAL A 93 -9.31 -1.34 -8.00
N ASN A 94 -10.03 -1.79 -9.03
CA ASN A 94 -9.78 -3.07 -9.66
C ASN A 94 -8.44 -3.03 -10.39
N ARG A 95 -7.50 -3.84 -9.93
CA ARG A 95 -6.16 -3.96 -10.49
C ARG A 95 -6.09 -5.21 -11.38
N ALA A 96 -5.45 -5.08 -12.54
CA ALA A 96 -5.20 -6.24 -13.41
C ALA A 96 -4.22 -7.22 -12.72
N TYR A 97 -3.20 -6.69 -12.03
CA TYR A 97 -2.24 -7.44 -11.22
C TYR A 97 -1.59 -6.49 -10.21
N THR A 98 -0.89 -7.07 -9.25
CA THR A 98 -0.06 -6.36 -8.29
C THR A 98 1.25 -7.13 -8.15
N VAL A 99 2.38 -6.45 -8.20
CA VAL A 99 3.68 -7.03 -7.83
C VAL A 99 3.93 -6.66 -6.37
N SER A 100 3.81 -7.65 -5.49
CA SER A 100 4.10 -7.47 -4.06
C SER A 100 5.60 -7.34 -3.79
N LEU A 101 5.99 -6.96 -2.57
CA LEU A 101 7.41 -6.95 -2.17
C LEU A 101 8.05 -8.32 -2.37
N LEU A 102 7.39 -9.39 -1.90
CA LEU A 102 7.94 -10.75 -2.02
C LEU A 102 8.11 -11.18 -3.48
N GLU A 103 7.13 -10.86 -4.30
CA GLU A 103 7.20 -11.15 -5.74
C GLU A 103 8.31 -10.32 -6.42
N GLY A 104 8.44 -9.05 -6.05
CA GLY A 104 9.52 -8.18 -6.52
C GLY A 104 10.91 -8.71 -6.15
N LEU A 105 11.09 -9.17 -4.91
CA LEU A 105 12.34 -9.77 -4.45
C LEU A 105 12.65 -11.09 -5.20
N ARG A 106 11.66 -11.97 -5.39
CA ARG A 106 11.81 -13.19 -6.19
C ARG A 106 12.18 -12.89 -7.64
N ASN A 107 11.54 -11.90 -8.24
CA ASN A 107 11.83 -11.46 -9.61
C ASN A 107 13.25 -10.87 -9.74
N ALA A 108 13.79 -10.33 -8.63
CA ALA A 108 15.18 -9.85 -8.55
C ALA A 108 16.18 -10.97 -8.23
N GLY A 109 15.74 -12.23 -8.05
CA GLY A 109 16.59 -13.39 -7.83
C GLY A 109 16.82 -13.75 -6.36
N TYR A 110 16.17 -13.07 -5.41
CA TYR A 110 16.30 -13.40 -3.99
C TYR A 110 15.40 -14.57 -3.59
N ALA A 111 15.92 -15.48 -2.77
CA ALA A 111 15.16 -16.53 -2.12
C ALA A 111 14.55 -15.99 -0.81
N ILE A 112 13.23 -16.09 -0.69
CA ILE A 112 12.50 -15.70 0.53
C ILE A 112 12.37 -16.90 1.45
N ASP A 113 12.57 -16.69 2.75
CA ASP A 113 12.44 -17.75 3.74
C ASP A 113 11.00 -18.28 3.82
N ALA A 114 10.83 -19.56 3.49
CA ALA A 114 9.50 -20.18 3.38
C ALA A 114 8.86 -20.45 4.76
N GLU A 115 9.65 -20.67 5.83
CA GLU A 115 9.10 -20.86 7.17
C GLU A 115 8.56 -19.53 7.71
N LEU A 116 9.29 -18.45 7.47
CA LEU A 116 8.86 -17.11 7.87
C LEU A 116 7.61 -16.68 7.10
N GLU A 117 7.58 -16.90 5.79
CA GLU A 117 6.41 -16.63 4.93
C GLU A 117 5.18 -17.39 5.43
N LYS A 118 5.32 -18.69 5.72
CA LYS A 118 4.23 -19.50 6.26
C LYS A 118 3.76 -18.97 7.62
N THR A 119 4.68 -18.55 8.48
CA THR A 119 4.37 -18.02 9.81
C THR A 119 3.56 -16.73 9.71
N TYR A 120 4.01 -15.76 8.92
CA TYR A 120 3.29 -14.50 8.73
C TYR A 120 1.93 -14.71 8.04
N THR A 121 1.89 -15.51 6.98
CA THR A 121 0.64 -15.78 6.25
C THR A 121 -0.42 -16.40 7.16
N LYS A 122 -0.02 -17.35 8.00
CA LYS A 122 -0.92 -17.98 8.99
C LYS A 122 -1.40 -16.96 10.00
N TYR A 123 -0.48 -16.21 10.62
CA TYR A 123 -0.80 -15.18 11.61
C TYR A 123 -1.78 -14.13 11.05
N ILE A 124 -1.46 -13.58 9.87
CA ILE A 124 -2.29 -12.55 9.24
C ILE A 124 -3.70 -13.06 8.96
N LYS A 125 -3.82 -14.31 8.49
CA LYS A 125 -5.13 -14.91 8.24
C LYS A 125 -5.94 -15.02 9.53
N GLU A 126 -5.37 -15.64 10.56
CA GLU A 126 -6.06 -15.88 11.85
C GLU A 126 -6.43 -14.55 12.52
N GLU A 127 -5.54 -13.57 12.51
CA GLU A 127 -5.78 -12.27 13.12
C GLU A 127 -6.80 -11.43 12.33
N THR A 128 -6.74 -11.46 11.00
CA THR A 128 -7.74 -10.77 10.16
C THR A 128 -9.13 -11.36 10.36
N GLU A 129 -9.26 -12.69 10.45
CA GLU A 129 -10.54 -13.36 10.73
C GLU A 129 -11.06 -12.98 12.13
N ARG A 130 -10.18 -12.88 13.12
CA ARG A 130 -10.54 -12.47 14.50
C ARG A 130 -11.04 -11.02 14.56
N LEU A 131 -10.37 -10.12 13.84
CA LEU A 131 -10.69 -8.68 13.84
C LEU A 131 -11.91 -8.33 12.99
N ASN A 132 -12.27 -9.18 12.04
CA ASN A 132 -13.39 -8.98 11.12
C ASN A 132 -14.38 -10.14 11.19
N PRO A 133 -15.08 -10.31 12.32
CA PRO A 133 -16.08 -11.38 12.45
C PRO A 133 -17.18 -11.18 11.41
N LYS A 134 -17.82 -12.29 11.01
CA LYS A 134 -18.97 -12.23 10.11
C LYS A 134 -20.04 -11.34 10.71
N SER A 135 -20.62 -10.48 9.90
CA SER A 135 -21.69 -9.55 10.28
C SER A 135 -22.87 -9.72 9.33
N ASP A 136 -24.08 -9.68 9.89
CA ASP A 136 -25.33 -9.66 9.12
C ASP A 136 -25.71 -8.24 8.66
N ASP A 137 -24.93 -7.22 9.03
CA ASP A 137 -25.12 -5.85 8.58
C ASP A 137 -24.74 -5.72 7.08
N PRO A 138 -25.70 -5.37 6.19
CA PRO A 138 -25.41 -5.18 4.77
C PRO A 138 -24.34 -4.12 4.48
N MET A 139 -24.16 -3.16 5.40
CA MET A 139 -23.12 -2.11 5.25
C MET A 139 -21.73 -2.62 5.59
N ALA A 140 -21.60 -3.70 6.37
CA ALA A 140 -20.30 -4.25 6.76
C ALA A 140 -19.44 -4.67 5.54
N MET A 141 -20.08 -5.10 4.44
CA MET A 141 -19.38 -5.47 3.22
C MET A 141 -18.68 -4.30 2.52
N PHE A 142 -19.13 -3.07 2.76
CA PHE A 142 -18.55 -1.85 2.19
C PHE A 142 -17.48 -1.23 3.08
N MET A 143 -17.39 -1.66 4.34
CA MET A 143 -16.40 -1.13 5.26
C MET A 143 -15.02 -1.75 5.02
N PRO A 144 -13.95 -0.95 5.13
CA PRO A 144 -12.59 -1.47 5.05
C PRO A 144 -12.35 -2.52 6.14
N LYS A 145 -11.75 -3.64 5.78
CA LYS A 145 -11.34 -4.63 6.76
C LYS A 145 -10.22 -4.10 7.65
N ILE A 146 -10.32 -4.41 8.94
CA ILE A 146 -9.26 -4.15 9.91
C ILE A 146 -8.13 -5.12 9.59
N ARG A 147 -6.94 -4.60 9.36
CA ARG A 147 -5.74 -5.39 9.04
C ARG A 147 -5.13 -5.95 10.32
N ALA A 148 -4.44 -7.07 10.18
CA ALA A 148 -3.63 -7.62 11.26
C ALA A 148 -2.55 -6.62 11.67
N GLY A 149 -2.41 -6.41 12.97
CA GLY A 149 -1.30 -5.66 13.54
C GLY A 149 0.02 -6.45 13.44
N GLU A 150 1.09 -5.88 13.99
CA GLU A 150 2.39 -6.55 14.00
C GLU A 150 2.50 -7.53 15.19
N PHE A 151 3.43 -8.46 15.13
CA PHE A 151 3.79 -9.32 16.25
C PHE A 151 5.31 -9.37 16.44
N VAL A 152 5.74 -9.64 17.68
CA VAL A 152 7.16 -9.79 17.99
C VAL A 152 7.56 -11.24 17.73
N PRO A 153 8.53 -11.52 16.82
CA PRO A 153 9.02 -12.86 16.56
C PRO A 153 9.67 -13.47 17.82
N SER A 154 9.43 -14.76 18.07
CA SER A 154 10.09 -15.44 19.17
C SER A 154 11.59 -15.59 18.93
N ALA A 155 12.38 -15.62 20.01
CA ALA A 155 13.83 -15.83 19.93
C ALA A 155 14.18 -17.10 19.13
N ARG A 156 13.42 -18.18 19.30
CA ARG A 156 13.63 -19.43 18.54
C ARG A 156 13.43 -19.23 17.03
N LEU A 157 12.44 -18.43 16.63
CA LEU A 157 12.21 -18.11 15.22
C LEU A 157 13.36 -17.27 14.68
N LEU A 158 13.77 -16.23 15.41
CA LEU A 158 14.89 -15.37 15.03
C LEU A 158 16.20 -16.14 14.87
N ASP A 159 16.53 -17.03 15.81
CA ASP A 159 17.72 -17.89 15.71
C ASP A 159 17.74 -18.72 14.42
N LYS A 160 16.59 -19.25 14.00
CA LYS A 160 16.48 -19.96 12.74
C LYS A 160 16.68 -19.03 11.54
N MET A 161 16.06 -17.84 11.57
CA MET A 161 16.14 -16.87 10.47
C MET A 161 17.57 -16.38 10.25
N VAL A 162 18.28 -16.07 11.32
CA VAL A 162 19.71 -15.65 11.26
C VAL A 162 20.61 -16.73 10.65
N ARG A 163 20.36 -18.00 10.98
CA ARG A 163 21.15 -19.12 10.43
C ARG A 163 20.84 -19.43 8.98
N ALA A 164 19.63 -19.12 8.55
CA ALA A 164 19.11 -19.50 7.24
C ALA A 164 19.22 -18.40 6.19
N ASN A 165 19.39 -17.16 6.58
CA ASN A 165 19.29 -16.00 5.70
C ASN A 165 20.50 -15.07 5.85
N ASP A 166 20.81 -14.35 4.77
CA ASP A 166 21.96 -13.44 4.70
C ASP A 166 21.62 -12.05 5.26
N VAL A 167 20.37 -11.62 5.13
CA VAL A 167 19.89 -10.29 5.52
C VAL A 167 18.43 -10.33 5.94
N ALA A 168 18.04 -9.39 6.80
CA ALA A 168 16.64 -9.12 7.14
C ALA A 168 16.13 -7.85 6.46
N ILE A 169 14.89 -7.88 5.98
CA ILE A 169 14.13 -6.72 5.55
C ILE A 169 12.93 -6.57 6.48
N ILE A 170 12.72 -5.38 7.02
CA ILE A 170 11.57 -5.05 7.83
C ILE A 170 10.69 -4.07 7.06
N THR A 171 9.39 -4.33 6.98
CA THR A 171 8.44 -3.37 6.43
C THR A 171 7.45 -2.92 7.48
N LEU A 172 7.13 -1.64 7.41
CA LEU A 172 6.04 -1.03 8.16
C LEU A 172 5.11 -0.34 7.18
N GLY A 173 3.83 -0.35 7.46
CA GLY A 173 2.86 0.27 6.58
C GLY A 173 1.77 1.02 7.32
N ARG A 174 1.31 2.09 6.68
CA ARG A 174 0.11 2.81 7.07
C ARG A 174 -0.78 2.92 5.84
N ASN A 175 -2.07 2.69 6.03
CA ASN A 175 -3.06 2.81 4.97
C ASN A 175 -4.13 3.81 5.40
N SER A 176 -4.61 4.61 4.46
CA SER A 176 -5.71 5.55 4.66
C SER A 176 -6.55 5.64 3.38
N GLY A 177 -7.69 6.28 3.48
CA GLY A 177 -8.63 6.49 2.40
C GLY A 177 -10.02 6.70 2.96
N GLU A 178 -11.04 6.53 2.15
CA GLU A 178 -12.42 6.65 2.60
C GLU A 178 -12.70 5.71 3.78
N PHE A 179 -13.45 6.19 4.76
CA PHE A 179 -13.83 5.50 6.00
C PHE A 179 -12.67 5.21 6.99
N LEU A 180 -11.45 5.66 6.70
CA LEU A 180 -10.26 5.35 7.51
C LEU A 180 -9.39 6.60 7.70
N ASP A 181 -9.83 7.50 8.59
CA ASP A 181 -9.05 8.67 8.96
C ASP A 181 -7.85 8.29 9.85
N ARG A 182 -6.74 8.97 9.63
CA ARG A 182 -5.54 8.83 10.46
C ARG A 182 -5.61 9.72 11.69
N LYS A 183 -5.10 9.19 12.80
CA LYS A 183 -4.91 9.91 14.06
C LYS A 183 -3.43 10.24 14.24
N VAL A 184 -3.12 11.22 15.08
CA VAL A 184 -1.73 11.58 15.40
C VAL A 184 -0.94 10.36 15.94
N ALA A 185 -1.61 9.52 16.74
CA ALA A 185 -1.00 8.29 17.27
C ALA A 185 -0.56 7.30 16.17
N ASP A 186 -1.18 7.34 14.99
CA ASP A 186 -0.79 6.45 13.88
C ASP A 186 0.55 6.83 13.23
N PHE A 187 1.09 8.00 13.57
CA PHE A 187 2.40 8.43 13.11
C PHE A 187 3.53 7.73 13.86
N THR A 188 3.30 7.35 15.10
CA THR A 188 4.29 6.66 15.93
C THR A 188 4.22 5.14 15.75
N LEU A 189 5.29 4.44 16.13
CA LEU A 189 5.31 2.98 16.16
C LEU A 189 4.42 2.47 17.28
N THR A 190 3.74 1.36 17.05
CA THR A 190 3.08 0.59 18.10
C THR A 190 4.11 -0.17 18.94
N GLU A 191 3.72 -0.66 20.11
CA GLU A 191 4.59 -1.50 20.94
C GLU A 191 5.05 -2.76 20.18
N GLN A 192 4.16 -3.37 19.41
CA GLN A 192 4.48 -4.56 18.61
C GLN A 192 5.45 -4.26 17.48
N GLU A 193 5.28 -3.13 16.78
CA GLU A 193 6.22 -2.69 15.75
C GLU A 193 7.60 -2.40 16.35
N SER A 194 7.66 -1.66 17.45
CA SER A 194 8.93 -1.38 18.15
C SER A 194 9.60 -2.66 18.63
N GLY A 195 8.85 -3.54 19.28
CA GLY A 195 9.39 -4.83 19.76
C GLY A 195 9.85 -5.74 18.62
N MET A 196 9.16 -5.77 17.49
CA MET A 196 9.60 -6.53 16.30
C MET A 196 10.90 -5.95 15.73
N ILE A 197 10.97 -4.63 15.56
CA ILE A 197 12.20 -3.95 15.07
C ILE A 197 13.38 -4.25 15.98
N GLU A 198 13.21 -4.03 17.29
CA GLU A 198 14.27 -4.27 18.29
C GLU A 198 14.75 -5.72 18.26
N ALA A 199 13.83 -6.68 18.24
CA ALA A 199 14.15 -8.10 18.23
C ALA A 199 14.88 -8.54 16.96
N VAL A 200 14.42 -8.07 15.78
CA VAL A 200 15.05 -8.40 14.49
C VAL A 200 16.41 -7.71 14.37
N CYS A 201 16.52 -6.43 14.70
CA CYS A 201 17.79 -5.71 14.65
C CYS A 201 18.82 -6.29 15.64
N ALA A 202 18.38 -6.70 16.83
CA ALA A 202 19.26 -7.37 17.78
C ALA A 202 19.75 -8.75 17.28
N ALA A 203 18.96 -9.47 16.51
CA ALA A 203 19.34 -10.77 15.96
C ALA A 203 20.24 -10.67 14.71
N PHE A 204 19.97 -9.72 13.82
CA PHE A 204 20.73 -9.50 12.57
C PHE A 204 21.72 -8.34 12.73
N HIS A 205 22.83 -8.61 13.41
CA HIS A 205 23.88 -7.61 13.71
C HIS A 205 24.81 -7.25 12.52
N LYS A 206 24.32 -7.28 11.29
CA LYS A 206 25.15 -6.98 10.12
C LYS A 206 24.73 -5.69 9.44
#